data_f19291912d7784656927ffb4e95548de
#
_entry.id   f19291912d7784656927ffb4e95548de
#
_cell.length_a   1.000
_cell.length_b   1.000
_cell.length_c   1.000
_cell.angle_alpha   90.00
_cell.angle_beta   90.00
_cell.angle_gamma   90.00
#
_symmetry.space_group_name_H-M   'P 1'
#
loop_
_entity.id
_entity.type
_entity.pdbx_description
1 polymer ?
#
loop_
_entity_poly.entity_id
_entity_poly.type
_entity_poly.pdbx_seq_one_letter_code
_entity_poly.pdbx_strand_id
1 'polypeptide(L)'
;MKKAKKPVFFIVLLCILAFAYLTFFGVHTYYGDTKHVYIKGAEEIRWGIDIQGGVNATFEPAAAEEGSEQPDLEDITKDDMDAAKAIIEQRLVGLNITDSEVYVDYTKKRIMVSFPWQAGEEDFDPEAAVAELGETAMLTFRKGAEKTGEQILTGKDVLKATAKPGNNNIGYEVDLEFHDSGKDAFADATTELSASKGQISIWMDDNCISAPSVNEPITDGSCRITGNFTWNEASSLANKINAGALPFKLSTTSTNIISASLGEGALNAMLLAGIIAFCIIAVYMMIFYRLPGFVASIALFGQVVGTIACISGFFGNIDSFTLTIPGIAGIILAIGMGVDANVITAERIKEELNNGKTLNGAIELGYKRAWSAVFDGNITVVFVAVILMGAFGPTDSVFGTLLKPVFFMFGASTAGTIYSLGYTLLVGIILNFVFGIFCSRLMLASLSKFKFLRNRKLYGGAKIDG
;
A
#
# COMPACT_ATOMS: atom_id res chain seq x y z
N MET A 1 -23.85 -35.17 3.29
CA MET A 1 -23.92 -33.93 2.49
C MET A 1 -24.99 -34.05 1.40
N LYS A 2 -25.83 -33.02 1.16
CA LYS A 2 -26.84 -33.05 0.10
C LYS A 2 -26.16 -33.26 -1.26
N LYS A 3 -26.69 -34.24 -2.05
CA LYS A 3 -26.16 -34.57 -3.40
C LYS A 3 -26.27 -33.31 -4.30
N ALA A 4 -25.16 -32.88 -4.92
CA ALA A 4 -25.18 -31.79 -5.87
C ALA A 4 -26.23 -32.03 -6.98
N LYS A 5 -27.06 -31.03 -7.32
CA LYS A 5 -28.07 -31.12 -8.37
C LYS A 5 -27.45 -30.73 -9.72
N LYS A 6 -28.08 -31.10 -10.84
CA LYS A 6 -27.61 -30.79 -12.20
C LYS A 6 -27.31 -29.31 -12.47
N PRO A 7 -28.11 -28.33 -11.99
CA PRO A 7 -27.86 -26.91 -12.32
C PRO A 7 -26.66 -26.29 -11.57
N VAL A 8 -26.10 -26.98 -10.56
CA VAL A 8 -25.05 -26.40 -9.70
C VAL A 8 -23.79 -26.01 -10.50
N PHE A 9 -23.42 -26.77 -11.53
CA PHE A 9 -22.30 -26.40 -12.40
C PHE A 9 -22.51 -25.01 -13.04
N PHE A 10 -23.70 -24.80 -13.65
CA PHE A 10 -24.00 -23.54 -14.35
C PHE A 10 -24.12 -22.38 -13.37
N ILE A 11 -24.66 -22.63 -12.17
CA ILE A 11 -24.76 -21.60 -11.13
C ILE A 11 -23.37 -21.19 -10.67
N VAL A 12 -22.47 -22.13 -10.36
CA VAL A 12 -21.10 -21.83 -9.93
C VAL A 12 -20.32 -21.12 -11.04
N LEU A 13 -20.45 -21.59 -12.28
CA LEU A 13 -19.82 -20.93 -13.44
C LEU A 13 -20.33 -19.49 -13.60
N LEU A 14 -21.64 -19.28 -13.54
CA LEU A 14 -22.23 -17.95 -13.63
C LEU A 14 -21.75 -17.04 -12.48
N CYS A 15 -21.68 -17.57 -11.27
CA CYS A 15 -21.13 -16.82 -10.12
C CYS A 15 -19.68 -16.45 -10.33
N ILE A 16 -18.83 -17.34 -10.85
CA ILE A 16 -17.42 -17.05 -11.15
C ILE A 16 -17.34 -15.97 -12.24
N LEU A 17 -18.15 -16.07 -13.31
CA LEU A 17 -18.14 -15.08 -14.39
C LEU A 17 -18.67 -13.72 -13.94
N ALA A 18 -19.74 -13.69 -13.14
CA ALA A 18 -20.26 -12.45 -12.56
C ALA A 18 -19.25 -11.81 -11.60
N PHE A 19 -18.60 -12.63 -10.77
CA PHE A 19 -17.53 -12.18 -9.87
C PHE A 19 -16.35 -11.62 -10.67
N ALA A 20 -15.93 -12.31 -11.75
CA ALA A 20 -14.88 -11.83 -12.64
C ALA A 20 -15.25 -10.48 -13.26
N TYR A 21 -16.47 -10.33 -13.78
CA TYR A 21 -16.93 -9.07 -14.34
C TYR A 21 -16.85 -7.93 -13.31
N LEU A 22 -17.38 -8.14 -12.09
CA LEU A 22 -17.35 -7.15 -11.03
C LEU A 22 -15.91 -6.84 -10.56
N THR A 23 -15.03 -7.85 -10.52
CA THR A 23 -13.62 -7.65 -10.12
C THR A 23 -12.84 -6.84 -11.15
N PHE A 24 -13.06 -7.08 -12.45
CA PHE A 24 -12.33 -6.33 -13.48
C PHE A 24 -12.86 -4.92 -13.67
N PHE A 25 -14.19 -4.73 -13.68
CA PHE A 25 -14.78 -3.43 -14.01
C PHE A 25 -15.22 -2.61 -12.77
N GLY A 26 -15.31 -3.24 -11.59
CA GLY A 26 -15.84 -2.56 -10.41
C GLY A 26 -17.30 -2.13 -10.56
N VAL A 27 -17.77 -1.31 -9.63
CA VAL A 27 -19.06 -0.60 -9.72
C VAL A 27 -18.83 0.85 -9.32
N HIS A 28 -18.98 1.75 -10.27
CA HIS A 28 -18.79 3.18 -10.03
C HIS A 28 -19.87 4.00 -10.77
N THR A 29 -20.11 5.21 -10.30
CA THR A 29 -20.97 6.20 -10.97
C THR A 29 -20.27 7.55 -11.01
N TYR A 30 -20.59 8.35 -12.02
CA TYR A 30 -20.06 9.70 -12.15
C TYR A 30 -21.14 10.71 -11.75
N TYR A 31 -20.77 11.65 -10.88
CA TYR A 31 -21.57 12.83 -10.56
C TYR A 31 -20.78 14.07 -11.00
N GLY A 32 -21.08 14.56 -12.20
CA GLY A 32 -20.21 15.53 -12.88
C GLY A 32 -18.85 14.91 -13.19
N ASP A 33 -17.77 15.56 -12.79
CA ASP A 33 -16.40 15.06 -13.00
C ASP A 33 -15.88 14.15 -11.86
N THR A 34 -16.69 13.93 -10.82
CA THR A 34 -16.28 13.11 -9.66
C THR A 34 -16.72 11.66 -9.83
N LYS A 35 -15.76 10.72 -9.81
CA LYS A 35 -15.99 9.26 -9.83
C LYS A 35 -16.30 8.78 -8.41
N HIS A 36 -17.50 8.27 -8.18
CA HIS A 36 -17.87 7.57 -6.95
C HIS A 36 -17.78 6.07 -7.13
N VAL A 37 -16.85 5.43 -6.42
CA VAL A 37 -16.60 4.00 -6.48
C VAL A 37 -17.35 3.30 -5.36
N TYR A 38 -18.28 2.40 -5.69
CA TYR A 38 -19.02 1.57 -4.73
C TYR A 38 -18.35 0.23 -4.49
N ILE A 39 -17.82 -0.38 -5.56
CA ILE A 39 -17.05 -1.61 -5.49
C ILE A 39 -15.78 -1.38 -6.30
N LYS A 40 -14.63 -1.51 -5.65
CA LYS A 40 -13.33 -1.35 -6.28
C LYS A 40 -13.06 -2.49 -7.26
N GLY A 41 -12.60 -2.15 -8.45
CA GLY A 41 -12.20 -3.09 -9.48
C GLY A 41 -10.68 -3.15 -9.69
N ALA A 42 -10.27 -3.80 -10.78
CA ALA A 42 -8.84 -3.89 -11.12
C ALA A 42 -8.20 -2.53 -11.43
N GLU A 43 -8.99 -1.53 -11.84
CA GLU A 43 -8.51 -0.15 -12.07
C GLU A 43 -8.05 0.53 -10.78
N GLU A 44 -8.57 0.10 -9.62
CA GLU A 44 -8.26 0.68 -8.32
C GLU A 44 -7.10 -0.04 -7.60
N ILE A 45 -6.36 -0.90 -8.31
CA ILE A 45 -5.15 -1.54 -7.78
C ILE A 45 -4.08 -0.47 -7.65
N ARG A 46 -3.51 -0.34 -6.44
CA ARG A 46 -2.33 0.48 -6.22
C ARG A 46 -1.10 -0.29 -6.68
N TRP A 47 -0.31 0.35 -7.51
CA TRP A 47 0.93 -0.23 -8.02
C TRP A 47 2.12 0.24 -7.18
N GLY A 48 3.05 -0.64 -6.91
CA GLY A 48 4.28 -0.31 -6.22
C GLY A 48 5.22 0.56 -7.06
N ILE A 49 6.13 1.24 -6.39
CA ILE A 49 7.14 2.10 -7.02
C ILE A 49 8.05 1.35 -7.99
N ASP A 50 8.18 0.04 -7.82
CA ASP A 50 8.90 -0.86 -8.71
C ASP A 50 8.22 -1.03 -10.07
N ILE A 51 6.92 -0.70 -10.17
CA ILE A 51 6.10 -0.75 -11.39
C ILE A 51 5.87 0.65 -11.97
N GLN A 52 5.37 1.57 -11.15
CA GLN A 52 5.05 2.94 -11.61
C GLN A 52 6.29 3.84 -11.67
N GLY A 53 7.40 3.40 -11.10
CA GLY A 53 8.52 4.26 -10.76
C GLY A 53 8.25 5.02 -9.47
N GLY A 54 9.27 5.62 -8.90
CA GLY A 54 9.13 6.39 -7.69
C GLY A 54 10.39 6.45 -6.86
N VAL A 55 10.21 6.90 -5.63
CA VAL A 55 11.29 7.09 -4.66
C VAL A 55 11.05 6.23 -3.44
N ASN A 56 12.10 5.63 -2.94
CA ASN A 56 12.14 4.98 -1.64
C ASN A 56 13.26 5.62 -0.83
N ALA A 57 12.89 6.42 0.18
CA ALA A 57 13.82 7.11 1.05
C ALA A 57 13.74 6.55 2.48
N THR A 58 14.90 6.44 3.12
CA THR A 58 15.01 6.07 4.54
C THR A 58 15.60 7.24 5.30
N PHE A 59 14.88 7.67 6.33
CA PHE A 59 15.27 8.71 7.24
C PHE A 59 15.63 8.12 8.60
N GLU A 60 16.74 8.59 9.18
CA GLU A 60 17.13 8.28 10.54
C GLU A 60 17.31 9.59 11.32
N PRO A 61 17.11 9.62 12.64
CA PRO A 61 17.45 10.78 13.43
C PRO A 61 18.93 11.14 13.23
N ALA A 62 19.20 12.40 12.92
CA ALA A 62 20.57 12.88 12.78
C ALA A 62 21.30 12.77 14.13
N ALA A 63 22.58 12.50 14.13
CA ALA A 63 23.38 12.51 15.35
C ALA A 63 23.34 13.90 16.01
N ALA A 64 23.18 13.93 17.32
CA ALA A 64 23.23 15.19 18.07
C ALA A 64 24.65 15.79 17.95
N GLU A 65 24.73 17.03 17.47
CA GLU A 65 25.99 17.79 17.50
C GLU A 65 26.18 18.37 18.90
N GLU A 66 27.43 18.43 19.38
CA GLU A 66 27.74 19.03 20.69
C GLU A 66 27.20 20.48 20.77
N GLY A 67 26.21 20.70 21.64
CA GLY A 67 25.56 22.01 21.84
C GLY A 67 24.29 22.23 21.03
N SER A 68 23.78 21.22 20.29
CA SER A 68 22.47 21.28 19.63
C SER A 68 21.34 20.94 20.62
N GLU A 69 20.16 21.56 20.46
CA GLU A 69 18.93 21.22 21.20
C GLU A 69 18.31 19.88 20.77
N GLN A 70 19.04 19.06 19.98
CA GLN A 70 18.53 17.81 19.47
C GLN A 70 18.56 16.72 20.53
N PRO A 71 17.47 15.94 20.71
CA PRO A 71 17.45 14.84 21.67
C PRO A 71 18.44 13.75 21.26
N ASP A 72 19.07 13.11 22.24
CA ASP A 72 19.88 11.93 21.99
C ASP A 72 19.02 10.79 21.42
N LEU A 73 19.65 9.92 20.62
CA LEU A 73 18.95 8.79 20.00
C LEU A 73 18.18 7.94 21.03
N GLU A 74 18.67 7.84 22.28
CA GLU A 74 18.03 7.05 23.33
C GLU A 74 16.74 7.70 23.84
N ASP A 75 16.68 9.04 23.82
CA ASP A 75 15.55 9.84 24.35
C ASP A 75 14.36 9.92 23.37
N ILE A 76 14.57 9.64 22.07
CA ILE A 76 13.49 9.64 21.08
C ILE A 76 12.50 8.52 21.40
N THR A 77 11.28 8.91 21.73
CA THR A 77 10.19 8.01 22.11
C THR A 77 9.44 7.46 20.88
N LYS A 78 8.54 6.51 21.13
CA LYS A 78 7.62 6.03 20.09
C LYS A 78 6.69 7.16 19.64
N ASP A 79 6.22 7.98 20.56
CA ASP A 79 5.30 9.10 20.25
C ASP A 79 5.96 10.16 19.36
N ASP A 80 7.27 10.40 19.56
CA ASP A 80 8.03 11.29 18.69
C ASP A 80 8.17 10.75 17.26
N MET A 81 8.37 9.43 17.13
CA MET A 81 8.41 8.77 15.82
C MET A 81 7.06 8.80 15.11
N ASP A 82 5.95 8.62 15.84
CA ASP A 82 4.60 8.72 15.31
C ASP A 82 4.26 10.16 14.91
N ALA A 83 4.69 11.15 15.68
CA ALA A 83 4.56 12.57 15.31
C ALA A 83 5.36 12.90 14.05
N ALA A 84 6.60 12.44 13.95
CA ALA A 84 7.42 12.63 12.75
C ALA A 84 6.78 11.97 11.51
N LYS A 85 6.22 10.76 11.66
CA LYS A 85 5.47 10.09 10.60
C LYS A 85 4.29 10.94 10.12
N ALA A 86 3.47 11.44 11.05
CA ALA A 86 2.29 12.24 10.70
C ALA A 86 2.68 13.54 9.97
N ILE A 87 3.78 14.17 10.36
CA ILE A 87 4.30 15.37 9.69
C ILE A 87 4.78 15.05 8.27
N ILE A 88 5.51 13.94 8.08
CA ILE A 88 5.95 13.50 6.75
C ILE A 88 4.75 13.20 5.85
N GLU A 89 3.74 12.49 6.36
CA GLU A 89 2.50 12.20 5.62
C GLU A 89 1.79 13.50 5.20
N GLN A 90 1.73 14.48 6.08
CA GLN A 90 1.13 15.78 5.76
C GLN A 90 1.95 16.56 4.71
N ARG A 91 3.28 16.48 4.75
CA ARG A 91 4.16 17.09 3.73
C ARG A 91 3.98 16.44 2.37
N LEU A 92 3.86 15.09 2.32
CA LEU A 92 3.57 14.37 1.09
C LEU A 92 2.25 14.84 0.45
N VAL A 93 1.20 15.03 1.26
CA VAL A 93 -0.06 15.62 0.79
C VAL A 93 0.15 17.06 0.30
N GLY A 94 0.96 17.86 0.99
CA GLY A 94 1.31 19.22 0.58
C GLY A 94 2.06 19.28 -0.76
N LEU A 95 2.87 18.29 -1.06
CA LEU A 95 3.55 18.07 -2.34
C LEU A 95 2.65 17.46 -3.41
N ASN A 96 1.34 17.27 -3.12
CA ASN A 96 0.36 16.60 -3.98
C ASN A 96 0.71 15.12 -4.29
N ILE A 97 1.45 14.47 -3.39
CA ILE A 97 1.79 13.04 -3.47
C ILE A 97 0.77 12.27 -2.65
N THR A 98 -0.21 11.61 -3.33
CA THR A 98 -1.36 10.99 -2.67
C THR A 98 -1.19 9.49 -2.43
N ASP A 99 -0.38 8.79 -3.22
CA ASP A 99 -0.18 7.33 -3.16
C ASP A 99 1.14 6.97 -2.48
N SER A 100 1.43 7.62 -1.34
CA SER A 100 2.64 7.39 -0.56
C SER A 100 2.42 6.36 0.54
N GLU A 101 3.49 5.66 0.91
CA GLU A 101 3.53 4.75 2.05
C GLU A 101 4.62 5.19 3.02
N VAL A 102 4.26 5.38 4.28
CA VAL A 102 5.20 5.78 5.35
C VAL A 102 5.21 4.73 6.44
N TYR A 103 6.36 4.09 6.63
CA TYR A 103 6.57 3.06 7.64
C TYR A 103 7.57 3.51 8.69
N VAL A 104 7.31 3.15 9.96
CA VAL A 104 8.20 3.45 11.09
C VAL A 104 8.79 2.16 11.64
N ASP A 105 10.11 2.10 11.71
CA ASP A 105 10.86 1.08 12.46
C ASP A 105 11.22 1.62 13.84
N TYR A 106 10.39 1.32 14.82
CA TYR A 106 10.61 1.77 16.20
C TYR A 106 11.85 1.14 16.85
N THR A 107 12.32 0.00 16.34
CA THR A 107 13.48 -0.69 16.90
C THR A 107 14.78 -0.01 16.47
N LYS A 108 14.87 0.36 15.20
CA LYS A 108 16.04 1.05 14.63
C LYS A 108 15.84 2.55 14.55
N LYS A 109 14.69 3.07 14.98
CA LYS A 109 14.30 4.48 14.94
C LYS A 109 14.46 5.08 13.53
N ARG A 110 13.85 4.41 12.53
CA ARG A 110 13.89 4.81 11.12
C ARG A 110 12.49 5.05 10.57
N ILE A 111 12.38 6.03 9.68
CA ILE A 111 11.17 6.30 8.91
C ILE A 111 11.48 6.01 7.45
N MET A 112 10.71 5.14 6.85
CA MET A 112 10.84 4.74 5.46
C MET A 112 9.66 5.29 4.69
N VAL A 113 9.93 6.01 3.62
CA VAL A 113 8.94 6.69 2.80
C VAL A 113 9.08 6.17 1.37
N SER A 114 7.97 5.66 0.84
CA SER A 114 7.86 5.26 -0.55
C SER A 114 6.77 6.06 -1.22
N PHE A 115 7.06 6.67 -2.35
CA PHE A 115 6.07 7.40 -3.13
C PHE A 115 6.32 7.26 -4.63
N PRO A 116 5.24 7.15 -5.46
CA PRO A 116 5.35 7.02 -6.89
C PRO A 116 5.77 8.34 -7.54
N TRP A 117 6.20 8.26 -8.81
CA TRP A 117 6.38 9.44 -9.66
C TRP A 117 5.07 10.21 -9.77
N GLN A 118 5.16 11.53 -9.76
CA GLN A 118 4.01 12.37 -9.98
C GLN A 118 3.60 12.28 -11.46
N ALA A 119 2.41 11.75 -11.73
CA ALA A 119 1.94 11.57 -13.09
C ALA A 119 1.73 12.93 -13.78
N GLY A 120 2.50 13.22 -14.82
CA GLY A 120 2.35 14.40 -15.66
C GLY A 120 3.33 15.55 -15.44
N GLU A 121 4.26 15.44 -14.50
CA GLU A 121 5.35 16.40 -14.34
C GLU A 121 6.64 15.89 -15.00
N GLU A 122 7.06 16.51 -16.09
CA GLU A 122 8.33 16.21 -16.76
C GLU A 122 9.54 16.69 -15.92
N ASP A 123 9.33 17.63 -14.99
CA ASP A 123 10.36 18.29 -14.17
C ASP A 123 10.32 17.89 -12.68
N PHE A 124 9.74 16.73 -12.32
CA PHE A 124 9.76 16.28 -10.93
C PHE A 124 11.17 15.93 -10.47
N ASP A 125 11.67 16.64 -9.46
CA ASP A 125 12.96 16.38 -8.83
C ASP A 125 12.78 15.52 -7.56
N PRO A 126 13.07 14.22 -7.64
CA PRO A 126 12.90 13.32 -6.50
C PRO A 126 13.89 13.60 -5.37
N GLU A 127 15.07 14.14 -5.65
CA GLU A 127 16.07 14.46 -4.62
C GLU A 127 15.63 15.67 -3.82
N ALA A 128 15.10 16.71 -4.50
CA ALA A 128 14.53 17.87 -3.85
C ALA A 128 13.32 17.51 -2.98
N ALA A 129 12.43 16.63 -3.45
CA ALA A 129 11.28 16.15 -2.69
C ALA A 129 11.72 15.40 -1.42
N VAL A 130 12.71 14.50 -1.51
CA VAL A 130 13.25 13.80 -0.33
C VAL A 130 13.90 14.77 0.65
N ALA A 131 14.66 15.74 0.16
CA ALA A 131 15.27 16.76 1.01
C ALA A 131 14.19 17.56 1.78
N GLU A 132 13.13 17.99 1.09
CA GLU A 132 12.02 18.74 1.68
C GLU A 132 11.27 17.94 2.75
N LEU A 133 11.09 16.63 2.56
CA LEU A 133 10.47 15.75 3.55
C LEU A 133 11.29 15.65 4.84
N GLY A 134 12.62 15.68 4.74
CA GLY A 134 13.56 15.56 5.87
C GLY A 134 13.87 16.88 6.61
N GLU A 135 13.47 18.04 6.06
CA GLU A 135 13.70 19.34 6.70
C GLU A 135 13.00 19.42 8.07
N THR A 136 13.66 20.00 9.06
CA THR A 136 13.05 20.16 10.41
C THR A 136 11.89 21.12 10.34
N ALA A 137 12.02 22.20 9.56
CA ALA A 137 11.02 23.24 9.31
C ALA A 137 10.48 23.89 10.62
N MET A 138 11.38 24.14 11.56
CA MET A 138 11.04 24.75 12.83
C MET A 138 10.85 26.26 12.67
N LEU A 139 9.60 26.72 12.68
CA LEU A 139 9.25 28.12 12.61
C LEU A 139 9.41 28.75 13.99
N THR A 140 10.18 29.85 14.08
CA THR A 140 10.31 30.65 15.31
C THR A 140 10.19 32.17 15.01
N PHE A 141 9.54 32.86 15.92
CA PHE A 141 9.44 34.32 15.91
C PHE A 141 10.30 34.89 17.04
N ARG A 142 11.18 35.83 16.73
CA ARG A 142 12.14 36.37 17.69
C ARG A 142 12.15 37.88 17.70
N LYS A 143 12.39 38.49 18.88
CA LYS A 143 12.59 39.94 19.01
C LYS A 143 13.93 40.32 18.39
N GLY A 144 13.92 41.37 17.56
CA GLY A 144 15.11 41.83 16.86
C GLY A 144 15.34 41.16 15.52
N ALA A 145 16.46 41.44 14.86
CA ALA A 145 16.83 40.93 13.56
C ALA A 145 17.69 39.64 13.62
N GLU A 146 18.23 39.30 14.77
CA GLU A 146 19.17 38.21 14.95
C GLU A 146 18.52 36.97 15.57
N LYS A 147 19.05 35.80 15.25
CA LYS A 147 18.56 34.51 15.77
C LYS A 147 18.73 34.37 17.30
N THR A 148 19.65 35.14 17.88
CA THR A 148 19.89 35.19 19.33
C THR A 148 18.84 35.96 20.11
N GLY A 149 17.90 36.66 19.42
CA GLY A 149 16.80 37.38 20.05
C GLY A 149 15.87 36.51 20.86
N GLU A 150 15.18 37.10 21.83
CA GLU A 150 14.18 36.41 22.65
C GLU A 150 13.10 35.78 21.77
N GLN A 151 12.81 34.51 21.97
CA GLN A 151 11.77 33.79 21.22
C GLN A 151 10.38 34.18 21.73
N ILE A 152 9.52 34.64 20.83
CA ILE A 152 8.15 35.08 21.10
C ILE A 152 7.19 33.91 20.91
N LEU A 153 7.26 33.27 19.73
CA LEU A 153 6.36 32.20 19.28
C LEU A 153 7.13 31.12 18.54
N THR A 154 6.47 29.97 18.43
CA THR A 154 6.91 28.83 17.62
C THR A 154 5.85 28.47 16.59
N GLY A 155 6.17 27.56 15.66
CA GLY A 155 5.20 27.01 14.72
C GLY A 155 3.99 26.32 15.39
N LYS A 156 4.12 25.86 16.65
CA LYS A 156 3.01 25.25 17.43
C LYS A 156 1.90 26.26 17.77
N ASP A 157 2.22 27.55 17.80
CA ASP A 157 1.28 28.64 18.09
C ASP A 157 0.52 29.08 16.85
N VAL A 158 0.88 28.61 15.65
CA VAL A 158 0.22 28.91 14.38
C VAL A 158 -0.92 27.93 14.17
N LEU A 159 -2.13 28.47 14.01
CA LEU A 159 -3.34 27.71 13.68
C LEU A 159 -3.39 27.33 12.19
N LYS A 160 -3.02 28.29 11.32
CA LYS A 160 -3.11 28.13 9.87
C LYS A 160 -2.18 29.09 9.14
N ALA A 161 -1.57 28.61 8.08
CA ALA A 161 -0.80 29.39 7.11
C ALA A 161 -1.45 29.30 5.73
N THR A 162 -1.57 30.43 5.02
CA THR A 162 -2.21 30.48 3.70
C THR A 162 -1.41 31.41 2.77
N ALA A 163 -0.99 30.87 1.63
CA ALA A 163 -0.36 31.65 0.58
C ALA A 163 -1.41 32.54 -0.14
N LYS A 164 -1.10 33.82 -0.33
CA LYS A 164 -1.98 34.78 -1.01
C LYS A 164 -1.18 35.72 -1.92
N PRO A 165 -1.81 36.35 -2.94
CA PRO A 165 -1.19 37.41 -3.69
C PRO A 165 -0.81 38.55 -2.76
N GLY A 166 0.39 39.10 -2.92
CA GLY A 166 0.88 40.25 -2.13
C GLY A 166 0.10 41.54 -2.38
N ASN A 167 0.20 42.47 -1.45
CA ASN A 167 -0.38 43.77 -1.60
C ASN A 167 0.15 44.46 -2.89
N ASN A 168 -0.74 45.05 -3.69
CA ASN A 168 -0.48 45.63 -5.00
C ASN A 168 -0.15 44.65 -6.14
N ASN A 169 -0.50 43.39 -6.03
CA ASN A 169 -0.19 42.37 -7.03
C ASN A 169 1.32 42.20 -7.34
N ILE A 170 2.18 42.50 -6.40
CA ILE A 170 3.62 42.29 -6.51
C ILE A 170 4.00 41.11 -5.62
N GLY A 171 4.34 39.96 -6.24
CA GLY A 171 4.74 38.75 -5.53
C GLY A 171 3.61 38.08 -4.75
N TYR A 172 4.00 37.18 -3.86
CA TYR A 172 3.09 36.45 -2.98
C TYR A 172 3.56 36.60 -1.52
N GLU A 173 2.65 36.40 -0.58
CA GLU A 173 2.89 36.48 0.85
C GLU A 173 2.19 35.29 1.57
N VAL A 174 2.58 34.99 2.81
CA VAL A 174 1.96 33.98 3.62
C VAL A 174 1.28 34.62 4.81
N ASP A 175 -0.06 34.51 4.85
CA ASP A 175 -0.87 34.91 5.99
C ASP A 175 -0.84 33.81 7.04
N LEU A 176 -0.61 34.19 8.29
CA LEU A 176 -0.63 33.31 9.46
C LEU A 176 -1.78 33.74 10.38
N GLU A 177 -2.48 32.75 10.87
CA GLU A 177 -3.47 32.85 11.94
C GLU A 177 -2.94 32.13 13.16
N PHE A 178 -3.01 32.72 14.35
CA PHE A 178 -2.49 32.13 15.60
C PHE A 178 -3.61 31.51 16.43
N HIS A 179 -3.25 30.50 17.22
CA HIS A 179 -4.05 30.04 18.36
C HIS A 179 -4.17 31.14 19.41
N ASP A 180 -5.14 31.05 20.31
CA ASP A 180 -5.38 32.08 21.35
C ASP A 180 -4.13 32.37 22.17
N SER A 181 -3.36 31.35 22.55
CA SER A 181 -2.08 31.54 23.29
C SER A 181 -1.05 32.32 22.50
N GLY A 182 -0.92 32.04 21.21
CA GLY A 182 -0.01 32.71 20.29
C GLY A 182 -0.46 34.14 20.01
N LYS A 183 -1.77 34.38 19.90
CA LYS A 183 -2.36 35.69 19.71
C LYS A 183 -1.98 36.66 20.84
N ASP A 184 -2.14 36.22 22.10
CA ASP A 184 -1.84 37.08 23.24
C ASP A 184 -0.33 37.38 23.32
N ALA A 185 0.52 36.36 23.15
CA ALA A 185 1.98 36.58 23.17
C ALA A 185 2.48 37.44 22.03
N PHE A 186 1.86 37.35 20.81
CA PHE A 186 2.20 38.19 19.68
C PHE A 186 1.73 39.62 19.87
N ALA A 187 0.53 39.83 20.44
CA ALA A 187 -0.01 41.15 20.78
C ALA A 187 0.87 41.89 21.81
N ASP A 188 1.30 41.19 22.84
CA ASP A 188 2.20 41.77 23.86
C ASP A 188 3.55 42.15 23.26
N ALA A 189 4.17 41.26 22.47
CA ALA A 189 5.45 41.56 21.82
C ALA A 189 5.37 42.69 20.81
N THR A 190 4.30 42.74 19.99
CA THR A 190 4.11 43.85 19.02
C THR A 190 3.79 45.15 19.71
N THR A 191 3.08 45.13 20.85
CA THR A 191 2.82 46.32 21.66
C THR A 191 4.12 46.89 22.22
N GLU A 192 4.99 46.07 22.77
CA GLU A 192 6.31 46.48 23.30
C GLU A 192 7.19 47.04 22.18
N LEU A 193 7.28 46.34 21.05
CA LEU A 193 8.19 46.70 19.95
C LEU A 193 7.70 47.90 19.12
N SER A 194 6.39 48.14 19.08
CA SER A 194 5.83 49.30 18.31
C SER A 194 6.32 50.66 18.81
N ALA A 195 6.55 50.81 20.13
CA ALA A 195 7.05 52.03 20.73
C ALA A 195 8.48 52.36 20.26
N SER A 196 9.32 51.37 20.05
CA SER A 196 10.70 51.50 19.60
C SER A 196 10.90 51.32 18.10
N LYS A 197 9.83 50.99 17.36
CA LYS A 197 9.89 50.51 15.96
C LYS A 197 10.85 49.35 15.81
N GLY A 198 10.84 48.45 16.79
CA GLY A 198 11.65 47.22 16.79
C GLY A 198 11.26 46.26 15.66
N GLN A 199 12.06 45.24 15.47
CA GLN A 199 11.82 44.21 14.46
C GLN A 199 11.39 42.91 15.11
N ILE A 200 10.60 42.14 14.39
CA ILE A 200 10.34 40.72 14.69
C ILE A 200 10.90 39.94 13.52
N SER A 201 11.89 39.09 13.79
CA SER A 201 12.45 38.19 12.80
C SER A 201 11.74 36.85 12.84
N ILE A 202 11.43 36.31 11.66
CA ILE A 202 10.77 35.05 11.43
C ILE A 202 11.81 34.13 10.83
N TRP A 203 12.06 33.01 11.50
CA TRP A 203 13.08 32.05 11.15
C TRP A 203 12.46 30.70 10.86
N MET A 204 12.96 30.04 9.82
CA MET A 204 12.74 28.61 9.57
C MET A 204 14.07 27.91 9.72
N ASP A 205 14.21 27.10 10.75
CA ASP A 205 15.49 26.52 11.19
C ASP A 205 16.58 27.59 11.37
N ASP A 206 17.60 27.61 10.52
CA ASP A 206 18.69 28.56 10.54
C ASP A 206 18.53 29.73 9.54
N ASN A 207 17.45 29.69 8.73
CA ASN A 207 17.23 30.67 7.68
C ASN A 207 16.25 31.76 8.12
N CYS A 208 16.67 33.04 8.09
CA CYS A 208 15.79 34.16 8.30
C CYS A 208 14.92 34.38 7.07
N ILE A 209 13.61 34.14 7.21
CA ILE A 209 12.63 34.30 6.12
C ILE A 209 12.26 35.77 5.96
N SER A 210 12.02 36.46 7.07
CA SER A 210 11.61 37.87 7.07
C SER A 210 11.92 38.51 8.43
N ALA A 211 12.23 39.80 8.41
CA ALA A 211 12.48 40.59 9.64
C ALA A 211 11.79 41.97 9.55
N PRO A 212 10.45 42.02 9.49
CA PRO A 212 9.71 43.27 9.39
C PRO A 212 9.82 44.11 10.65
N SER A 213 9.77 45.45 10.47
CA SER A 213 9.62 46.41 11.57
C SER A 213 8.17 46.47 12.05
N VAL A 214 7.98 46.52 13.36
CA VAL A 214 6.65 46.64 13.97
C VAL A 214 6.29 48.08 14.06
N ASN A 215 5.31 48.54 13.26
CA ASN A 215 4.85 49.92 13.24
C ASN A 215 3.70 50.18 14.21
N GLU A 216 2.81 49.19 14.37
CA GLU A 216 1.60 49.25 15.21
C GLU A 216 1.42 47.95 15.96
N PRO A 217 0.77 47.92 17.13
CA PRO A 217 0.39 46.71 17.82
C PRO A 217 -0.55 45.84 16.97
N ILE A 218 -0.29 44.55 16.87
CA ILE A 218 -1.11 43.60 16.15
C ILE A 218 -1.85 42.75 17.18
N THR A 219 -3.16 42.94 17.31
CA THR A 219 -4.01 42.31 18.33
C THR A 219 -5.09 41.44 17.76
N ASP A 220 -5.19 41.33 16.44
CA ASP A 220 -6.21 40.56 15.74
C ASP A 220 -5.88 39.05 15.67
N GLY A 221 -4.66 38.67 16.04
CA GLY A 221 -4.21 37.26 16.01
C GLY A 221 -3.76 36.82 14.63
N SER A 222 -3.42 37.74 13.75
CA SER A 222 -2.88 37.48 12.43
C SER A 222 -1.49 38.07 12.25
N CYS A 223 -0.68 37.48 11.40
CA CYS A 223 0.62 37.97 10.99
C CYS A 223 0.82 37.66 9.51
N ARG A 224 1.65 38.44 8.86
CA ARG A 224 1.94 38.27 7.45
C ARG A 224 3.44 38.20 7.22
N ILE A 225 3.85 37.07 6.59
CA ILE A 225 5.22 36.93 6.12
C ILE A 225 5.30 37.54 4.73
N THR A 226 5.97 38.67 4.62
CA THR A 226 6.19 39.35 3.34
C THR A 226 7.58 39.05 2.83
N GLY A 227 7.70 38.89 1.52
CA GLY A 227 8.96 38.63 0.83
C GLY A 227 8.75 38.71 -0.69
N ASN A 228 9.81 38.50 -1.43
CA ASN A 228 9.73 38.47 -2.90
C ASN A 228 9.43 37.06 -3.39
N PHE A 229 8.40 36.43 -2.81
CA PHE A 229 8.05 35.04 -3.07
C PHE A 229 7.34 34.87 -4.41
N THR A 230 7.67 33.80 -5.12
CA THR A 230 6.82 33.22 -6.17
C THR A 230 5.65 32.47 -5.53
N TRP A 231 4.63 32.11 -6.31
CA TRP A 231 3.51 31.31 -5.83
C TRP A 231 3.98 29.97 -5.21
N ASN A 232 4.91 29.30 -5.88
CA ASN A 232 5.43 28.01 -5.43
C ASN A 232 6.17 28.12 -4.09
N GLU A 233 7.00 29.14 -3.93
CA GLU A 233 7.71 29.38 -2.66
C GLU A 233 6.78 29.72 -1.50
N ALA A 234 5.79 30.61 -1.73
CA ALA A 234 4.79 30.94 -0.71
C ALA A 234 3.92 29.74 -0.34
N SER A 235 3.52 28.94 -1.32
CA SER A 235 2.72 27.73 -1.11
C SER A 235 3.52 26.66 -0.36
N SER A 236 4.78 26.39 -0.74
CA SER A 236 5.66 25.45 -0.04
C SER A 236 5.90 25.91 1.41
N LEU A 237 6.16 27.19 1.64
CA LEU A 237 6.32 27.73 2.98
C LEU A 237 5.05 27.57 3.83
N ALA A 238 3.89 27.88 3.29
CA ALA A 238 2.61 27.69 3.98
C ALA A 238 2.36 26.20 4.31
N ASN A 239 2.65 25.30 3.38
CA ASN A 239 2.52 23.86 3.59
C ASN A 239 3.46 23.34 4.70
N LYS A 240 4.73 23.79 4.70
CA LYS A 240 5.71 23.44 5.76
C LYS A 240 5.25 23.93 7.14
N ILE A 241 4.72 25.15 7.22
CA ILE A 241 4.20 25.70 8.47
C ILE A 241 2.98 24.91 8.94
N ASN A 242 2.04 24.61 8.06
CA ASN A 242 0.84 23.82 8.38
C ASN A 242 1.16 22.38 8.76
N ALA A 243 2.17 21.76 8.15
CA ALA A 243 2.63 20.42 8.51
C ALA A 243 3.29 20.40 9.88
N GLY A 244 3.87 21.50 10.31
CA GLY A 244 4.58 21.62 11.57
C GLY A 244 6.04 21.17 11.51
N ALA A 245 6.76 21.43 12.60
CA ALA A 245 8.15 21.06 12.76
C ALA A 245 8.31 19.60 13.19
N LEU A 246 9.30 18.91 12.62
CA LEU A 246 9.70 17.59 13.08
C LEU A 246 10.20 17.65 14.55
N PRO A 247 9.89 16.66 15.37
CA PRO A 247 10.32 16.62 16.76
C PRO A 247 11.85 16.47 16.93
N PHE A 248 12.52 16.01 15.87
CA PHE A 248 13.98 15.88 15.79
C PHE A 248 14.43 16.01 14.33
N LYS A 249 15.69 16.37 14.12
CA LYS A 249 16.29 16.47 12.79
C LYS A 249 16.45 15.10 12.16
N LEU A 250 16.03 14.96 10.93
CA LEU A 250 16.20 13.74 10.14
C LEU A 250 17.40 13.85 9.20
N SER A 251 18.12 12.76 9.05
CA SER A 251 19.13 12.57 8.00
C SER A 251 18.67 11.49 7.04
N THR A 252 18.84 11.72 5.75
CA THR A 252 18.58 10.72 4.73
C THR A 252 19.73 9.72 4.68
N THR A 253 19.45 8.47 5.06
CA THR A 253 20.47 7.40 5.08
C THR A 253 20.55 6.67 3.75
N SER A 254 19.43 6.55 3.05
CA SER A 254 19.35 5.85 1.76
C SER A 254 18.24 6.46 0.91
N THR A 255 18.54 6.69 -0.35
CA THR A 255 17.55 7.05 -1.37
C THR A 255 17.72 6.13 -2.57
N ASN A 256 16.63 5.48 -2.99
CA ASN A 256 16.58 4.66 -4.17
C ASN A 256 15.49 5.18 -5.11
N ILE A 257 15.89 5.58 -6.29
CA ILE A 257 15.03 6.17 -7.31
C ILE A 257 14.84 5.16 -8.43
N ILE A 258 13.59 4.79 -8.71
CA ILE A 258 13.23 3.81 -9.74
C ILE A 258 12.50 4.54 -10.86
N SER A 259 13.00 4.40 -12.08
CA SER A 259 12.37 4.99 -13.26
C SER A 259 11.07 4.29 -13.64
N ALA A 260 10.02 5.05 -13.93
CA ALA A 260 8.70 4.54 -14.36
C ALA A 260 8.81 3.69 -15.64
N SER A 261 9.65 4.06 -16.59
CA SER A 261 9.79 3.33 -17.87
C SER A 261 10.30 1.89 -17.70
N LEU A 262 11.12 1.63 -16.68
CA LEU A 262 11.63 0.29 -16.37
C LEU A 262 10.51 -0.58 -15.77
N GLY A 263 9.68 -0.01 -14.91
CA GLY A 263 8.60 -0.70 -14.23
C GLY A 263 7.46 -1.09 -15.17
N GLU A 264 7.02 -0.21 -16.06
CA GLU A 264 5.96 -0.52 -17.06
C GLU A 264 6.37 -1.67 -17.99
N GLY A 265 7.63 -1.69 -18.44
CA GLY A 265 8.16 -2.78 -19.25
C GLY A 265 8.13 -4.12 -18.50
N ALA A 266 8.50 -4.12 -17.22
CA ALA A 266 8.46 -5.30 -16.35
C ALA A 266 7.02 -5.76 -16.11
N LEU A 267 6.07 -4.85 -15.84
CA LEU A 267 4.65 -5.16 -15.64
C LEU A 267 4.06 -5.86 -16.87
N ASN A 268 4.23 -5.28 -18.06
CA ASN A 268 3.71 -5.85 -19.29
C ASN A 268 4.29 -7.24 -19.59
N ALA A 269 5.59 -7.43 -19.36
CA ALA A 269 6.24 -8.73 -19.51
C ALA A 269 5.69 -9.77 -18.53
N MET A 270 5.47 -9.41 -17.26
CA MET A 270 4.96 -10.32 -16.23
C MET A 270 3.48 -10.65 -16.43
N LEU A 271 2.65 -9.68 -16.82
CA LEU A 271 1.24 -9.95 -17.16
C LEU A 271 1.14 -10.92 -18.35
N LEU A 272 1.94 -10.70 -19.39
CA LEU A 272 1.99 -11.61 -20.54
C LEU A 272 2.47 -13.01 -20.12
N ALA A 273 3.53 -13.09 -19.31
CA ALA A 273 4.03 -14.36 -18.78
C ALA A 273 2.97 -15.10 -17.96
N GLY A 274 2.22 -14.39 -17.11
CA GLY A 274 1.12 -14.95 -16.32
C GLY A 274 -0.02 -15.51 -17.19
N ILE A 275 -0.42 -14.80 -18.23
CA ILE A 275 -1.43 -15.26 -19.20
C ILE A 275 -0.94 -16.49 -19.96
N ILE A 276 0.31 -16.49 -20.44
CA ILE A 276 0.91 -17.63 -21.12
C ILE A 276 0.97 -18.83 -20.19
N ALA A 277 1.44 -18.66 -18.95
CA ALA A 277 1.50 -19.72 -17.93
C ALA A 277 0.10 -20.31 -17.67
N PHE A 278 -0.91 -19.46 -17.46
CA PHE A 278 -2.30 -19.89 -17.28
C PHE A 278 -2.81 -20.72 -18.47
N CYS A 279 -2.58 -20.26 -19.70
CA CYS A 279 -3.01 -20.95 -20.90
C CYS A 279 -2.33 -22.32 -21.06
N ILE A 280 -1.02 -22.38 -20.84
CA ILE A 280 -0.26 -23.65 -20.89
C ILE A 280 -0.80 -24.65 -19.86
N ILE A 281 -1.02 -24.18 -18.64
CA ILE A 281 -1.56 -25.01 -17.55
C ILE A 281 -2.97 -25.48 -17.88
N ALA A 282 -3.86 -24.60 -18.34
CA ALA A 282 -5.23 -24.96 -18.68
C ALA A 282 -5.27 -26.03 -19.80
N VAL A 283 -4.44 -25.87 -20.85
CA VAL A 283 -4.32 -26.84 -21.94
C VAL A 283 -3.77 -28.17 -21.43
N TYR A 284 -2.69 -28.13 -20.61
CA TYR A 284 -2.13 -29.33 -19.99
C TYR A 284 -3.20 -30.11 -19.17
N MET A 285 -3.93 -29.38 -18.30
CA MET A 285 -4.98 -29.99 -17.49
C MET A 285 -6.09 -30.59 -18.33
N MET A 286 -6.53 -29.95 -19.41
CA MET A 286 -7.57 -30.49 -20.29
C MET A 286 -7.10 -31.74 -21.06
N ILE A 287 -5.85 -31.78 -21.49
CA ILE A 287 -5.30 -32.95 -22.22
C ILE A 287 -5.14 -34.14 -21.30
N PHE A 288 -4.50 -33.99 -20.16
CA PHE A 288 -4.15 -35.08 -19.27
C PHE A 288 -5.33 -35.53 -18.39
N TYR A 289 -6.12 -34.60 -17.86
CA TYR A 289 -7.19 -34.84 -16.90
C TYR A 289 -8.60 -34.71 -17.49
N ARG A 290 -8.72 -34.33 -18.77
CA ARG A 290 -9.99 -34.27 -19.53
C ARG A 290 -11.05 -33.43 -18.79
N LEU A 291 -12.19 -34.06 -18.37
CA LEU A 291 -13.29 -33.36 -17.72
C LEU A 291 -12.93 -32.79 -16.33
N PRO A 292 -12.26 -33.51 -15.42
CA PRO A 292 -11.66 -32.92 -14.23
C PRO A 292 -10.72 -31.76 -14.55
N GLY A 293 -9.90 -31.85 -15.59
CA GLY A 293 -9.01 -30.78 -16.02
C GLY A 293 -9.74 -29.52 -16.53
N PHE A 294 -10.83 -29.69 -17.27
CA PHE A 294 -11.69 -28.55 -17.67
C PHE A 294 -12.30 -27.84 -16.47
N VAL A 295 -12.82 -28.58 -15.49
CA VAL A 295 -13.35 -28.01 -14.24
C VAL A 295 -12.26 -27.33 -13.43
N ALA A 296 -11.06 -27.92 -13.38
CA ALA A 296 -9.90 -27.34 -12.73
C ALA A 296 -9.47 -26.00 -13.34
N SER A 297 -9.51 -25.89 -14.67
CA SER A 297 -9.19 -24.62 -15.37
C SER A 297 -10.18 -23.49 -15.02
N ILE A 298 -11.48 -23.81 -14.88
CA ILE A 298 -12.49 -22.84 -14.43
C ILE A 298 -12.25 -22.45 -12.95
N ALA A 299 -11.93 -23.42 -12.11
CA ALA A 299 -11.62 -23.16 -10.71
C ALA A 299 -10.36 -22.30 -10.55
N LEU A 300 -9.32 -22.56 -11.35
CA LEU A 300 -8.09 -21.78 -11.40
C LEU A 300 -8.35 -20.33 -11.83
N PHE A 301 -9.19 -20.13 -12.85
CA PHE A 301 -9.64 -18.81 -13.26
C PHE A 301 -10.33 -18.07 -12.10
N GLY A 302 -11.23 -18.74 -11.38
CA GLY A 302 -11.88 -18.20 -10.19
C GLY A 302 -10.88 -17.82 -9.09
N GLN A 303 -9.84 -18.61 -8.89
CA GLN A 303 -8.75 -18.32 -7.94
C GLN A 303 -7.99 -17.04 -8.31
N VAL A 304 -7.61 -16.90 -9.58
CA VAL A 304 -6.92 -15.69 -10.08
C VAL A 304 -7.78 -14.44 -9.89
N VAL A 305 -9.06 -14.52 -10.30
CA VAL A 305 -10.02 -13.43 -10.12
C VAL A 305 -10.17 -13.07 -8.64
N GLY A 306 -10.29 -14.06 -7.78
CA GLY A 306 -10.37 -13.84 -6.33
C GLY A 306 -9.13 -13.17 -5.76
N THR A 307 -7.94 -13.53 -6.25
CA THR A 307 -6.69 -12.89 -5.83
C THR A 307 -6.67 -11.42 -6.23
N ILE A 308 -7.07 -11.11 -7.46
CA ILE A 308 -7.20 -9.72 -7.95
C ILE A 308 -8.22 -8.94 -7.09
N ALA A 309 -9.36 -9.55 -6.75
CA ALA A 309 -10.37 -8.93 -5.88
C ALA A 309 -9.83 -8.60 -4.48
N CYS A 310 -9.02 -9.48 -3.89
CA CYS A 310 -8.40 -9.20 -2.59
C CYS A 310 -7.36 -8.07 -2.66
N ILE A 311 -6.65 -7.94 -3.79
CA ILE A 311 -5.64 -6.89 -4.00
C ILE A 311 -6.30 -5.54 -4.25
N SER A 312 -7.37 -5.50 -5.05
CA SER A 312 -8.05 -4.24 -5.40
C SER A 312 -8.85 -3.62 -4.24
N GLY A 313 -9.08 -4.39 -3.14
CA GLY A 313 -9.96 -3.95 -2.05
C GLY A 313 -11.45 -4.09 -2.37
N PHE A 314 -11.81 -5.01 -3.26
CA PHE A 314 -13.19 -5.33 -3.67
C PHE A 314 -14.15 -5.55 -2.48
N PHE A 315 -13.67 -6.16 -1.41
CA PHE A 315 -14.51 -6.53 -0.24
C PHE A 315 -14.80 -5.37 0.72
N GLY A 316 -14.33 -4.15 0.46
CA GLY A 316 -14.60 -2.95 1.26
C GLY A 316 -14.02 -2.94 2.70
N ASN A 317 -13.96 -4.10 3.35
CA ASN A 317 -13.37 -4.27 4.69
C ASN A 317 -11.84 -4.54 4.64
N ILE A 318 -11.31 -4.72 3.45
CA ILE A 318 -9.88 -4.92 3.18
C ILE A 318 -9.47 -3.75 2.30
N ASP A 319 -8.58 -2.92 2.79
CA ASP A 319 -8.03 -1.82 1.99
C ASP A 319 -7.31 -2.35 0.75
N SER A 320 -7.27 -1.54 -0.30
CA SER A 320 -6.51 -1.88 -1.51
C SER A 320 -5.05 -2.08 -1.13
N PHE A 321 -4.47 -3.16 -1.65
CA PHE A 321 -3.11 -3.56 -1.36
C PHE A 321 -2.17 -3.08 -2.47
N THR A 322 -0.99 -2.59 -2.11
CA THR A 322 0.00 -2.14 -3.09
C THR A 322 0.68 -3.34 -3.74
N LEU A 323 0.39 -3.55 -5.03
CA LEU A 323 0.92 -4.66 -5.81
C LEU A 323 2.27 -4.31 -6.43
N THR A 324 3.27 -5.13 -6.14
CA THR A 324 4.66 -4.98 -6.60
C THR A 324 5.04 -6.08 -7.59
N ILE A 325 6.19 -5.95 -8.27
CA ILE A 325 6.72 -6.98 -9.17
C ILE A 325 6.84 -8.35 -8.47
N PRO A 326 7.42 -8.48 -7.27
CA PRO A 326 7.38 -9.74 -6.52
C PRO A 326 5.97 -10.21 -6.17
N GLY A 327 5.03 -9.30 -5.91
CA GLY A 327 3.63 -9.66 -5.69
C GLY A 327 2.97 -10.30 -6.92
N ILE A 328 3.26 -9.81 -8.12
CA ILE A 328 2.81 -10.44 -9.37
C ILE A 328 3.44 -11.83 -9.53
N ALA A 329 4.73 -11.97 -9.24
CA ALA A 329 5.39 -13.27 -9.24
C ALA A 329 4.73 -14.25 -8.25
N GLY A 330 4.28 -13.75 -7.09
CA GLY A 330 3.49 -14.52 -6.12
C GLY A 330 2.15 -15.01 -6.68
N ILE A 331 1.45 -14.18 -7.47
CA ILE A 331 0.21 -14.60 -8.16
C ILE A 331 0.52 -15.73 -9.15
N ILE A 332 1.57 -15.61 -9.95
CA ILE A 332 1.97 -16.64 -10.93
C ILE A 332 2.34 -17.94 -10.21
N LEU A 333 3.06 -17.85 -9.10
CA LEU A 333 3.41 -19.02 -8.27
C LEU A 333 2.14 -19.66 -7.66
N ALA A 334 1.20 -18.85 -7.16
CA ALA A 334 -0.07 -19.32 -6.63
C ALA A 334 -0.93 -20.04 -7.70
N ILE A 335 -0.85 -19.63 -8.97
CA ILE A 335 -1.47 -20.36 -10.10
C ILE A 335 -0.88 -21.79 -10.19
N GLY A 336 0.44 -21.92 -10.13
CA GLY A 336 1.11 -23.24 -10.14
C GLY A 336 0.63 -24.13 -9.00
N MET A 337 0.63 -23.62 -7.77
CA MET A 337 0.15 -24.36 -6.58
C MET A 337 -1.35 -24.69 -6.64
N GLY A 338 -2.15 -23.83 -7.28
CA GLY A 338 -3.59 -24.06 -7.48
C GLY A 338 -3.86 -25.27 -8.36
N VAL A 339 -2.95 -25.58 -9.29
CA VAL A 339 -3.02 -26.76 -10.14
C VAL A 339 -2.77 -28.03 -9.36
N ASP A 340 -1.79 -28.06 -8.46
CA ASP A 340 -1.40 -29.25 -7.72
C ASP A 340 -2.58 -29.84 -6.94
N ALA A 341 -3.41 -29.02 -6.30
CA ALA A 341 -4.61 -29.47 -5.60
C ALA A 341 -5.60 -30.22 -6.54
N ASN A 342 -5.76 -29.68 -7.75
CA ASN A 342 -6.64 -30.27 -8.76
C ASN A 342 -6.05 -31.54 -9.39
N VAL A 343 -4.74 -31.57 -9.62
CA VAL A 343 -4.00 -32.74 -10.11
C VAL A 343 -4.10 -33.89 -9.11
N ILE A 344 -3.76 -33.65 -7.84
CA ILE A 344 -3.87 -34.64 -6.77
C ILE A 344 -5.30 -35.18 -6.70
N THR A 345 -6.30 -34.28 -6.75
CA THR A 345 -7.72 -34.71 -6.71
C THR A 345 -8.10 -35.58 -7.91
N ALA A 346 -7.67 -35.17 -9.12
CA ALA A 346 -7.97 -35.93 -10.34
C ALA A 346 -7.31 -37.32 -10.34
N GLU A 347 -6.05 -37.44 -9.88
CA GLU A 347 -5.37 -38.72 -9.75
C GLU A 347 -6.04 -39.61 -8.70
N ARG A 348 -6.47 -39.06 -7.55
CA ARG A 348 -7.24 -39.85 -6.56
C ARG A 348 -8.59 -40.31 -7.10
N ILE A 349 -9.29 -39.52 -7.89
CA ILE A 349 -10.53 -39.93 -8.57
C ILE A 349 -10.25 -41.08 -9.54
N LYS A 350 -9.18 -40.97 -10.32
CA LYS A 350 -8.76 -42.00 -11.28
C LYS A 350 -8.38 -43.33 -10.58
N GLU A 351 -7.64 -43.28 -9.47
CA GLU A 351 -7.32 -44.43 -8.62
C GLU A 351 -8.60 -45.12 -8.13
N GLU A 352 -9.55 -44.37 -7.56
CA GLU A 352 -10.81 -44.94 -7.05
C GLU A 352 -11.69 -45.54 -8.18
N LEU A 353 -11.65 -44.95 -9.37
CA LEU A 353 -12.32 -45.54 -10.55
C LEU A 353 -11.66 -46.83 -10.96
N ASN A 354 -10.34 -46.94 -10.99
CA ASN A 354 -9.61 -48.15 -11.35
C ASN A 354 -9.79 -49.26 -10.30
N ASN A 355 -10.01 -48.87 -9.02
CA ASN A 355 -10.39 -49.80 -7.95
C ASN A 355 -11.87 -50.27 -8.00
N GLY A 356 -12.58 -50.00 -9.12
CA GLY A 356 -13.94 -50.53 -9.36
C GLY A 356 -15.07 -49.71 -8.70
N LYS A 357 -14.78 -48.56 -8.08
CA LYS A 357 -15.82 -47.71 -7.48
C LYS A 357 -16.74 -47.11 -8.55
N THR A 358 -17.98 -46.82 -8.16
CA THR A 358 -18.89 -46.05 -9.01
C THR A 358 -18.36 -44.64 -9.21
N LEU A 359 -18.70 -43.98 -10.33
CA LEU A 359 -18.24 -42.62 -10.64
C LEU A 359 -18.52 -41.60 -9.49
N ASN A 360 -19.72 -41.65 -8.91
CA ASN A 360 -20.05 -40.76 -7.79
C ASN A 360 -19.24 -41.11 -6.53
N GLY A 361 -19.03 -42.39 -6.24
CA GLY A 361 -18.20 -42.85 -5.12
C GLY A 361 -16.74 -42.49 -5.30
N ALA A 362 -16.21 -42.60 -6.52
CA ALA A 362 -14.84 -42.26 -6.85
C ALA A 362 -14.61 -40.71 -6.70
N ILE A 363 -15.54 -39.89 -7.16
CA ILE A 363 -15.46 -38.43 -6.97
C ILE A 363 -15.48 -38.07 -5.48
N GLU A 364 -16.40 -38.63 -4.70
CA GLU A 364 -16.53 -38.36 -3.27
C GLU A 364 -15.28 -38.78 -2.48
N LEU A 365 -14.79 -40.01 -2.70
CA LEU A 365 -13.59 -40.51 -2.04
C LEU A 365 -12.32 -39.81 -2.53
N GLY A 366 -12.21 -39.51 -3.82
CA GLY A 366 -11.09 -38.78 -4.38
C GLY A 366 -10.87 -37.42 -3.70
N TYR A 367 -11.91 -36.62 -3.60
CA TYR A 367 -11.84 -35.34 -2.87
C TYR A 367 -11.54 -35.52 -1.37
N LYS A 368 -12.12 -36.55 -0.73
CA LYS A 368 -11.86 -36.78 0.69
C LYS A 368 -10.40 -37.18 0.95
N ARG A 369 -9.80 -38.00 0.09
CA ARG A 369 -8.40 -38.41 0.20
C ARG A 369 -7.42 -37.32 -0.24
N ALA A 370 -7.79 -36.53 -1.23
CA ALA A 370 -6.96 -35.41 -1.69
C ALA A 370 -6.86 -34.29 -0.64
N TRP A 371 -7.90 -34.08 0.18
CA TRP A 371 -7.94 -32.99 1.16
C TRP A 371 -6.73 -32.98 2.08
N SER A 372 -6.39 -34.11 2.71
CA SER A 372 -5.24 -34.20 3.62
C SER A 372 -3.93 -33.88 2.89
N ALA A 373 -3.71 -34.50 1.72
CA ALA A 373 -2.49 -34.31 0.96
C ALA A 373 -2.32 -32.85 0.47
N VAL A 374 -3.41 -32.22 0.04
CA VAL A 374 -3.39 -30.80 -0.38
C VAL A 374 -3.17 -29.88 0.80
N PHE A 375 -3.78 -30.16 1.95
CA PHE A 375 -3.58 -29.37 3.16
C PHE A 375 -2.12 -29.45 3.63
N ASP A 376 -1.60 -30.67 3.76
CA ASP A 376 -0.22 -30.90 4.21
C ASP A 376 0.83 -30.26 3.27
N GLY A 377 0.58 -30.32 1.95
CA GLY A 377 1.45 -29.69 0.96
C GLY A 377 1.43 -28.17 0.99
N ASN A 378 0.27 -27.56 1.25
CA ASN A 378 0.16 -26.09 1.24
C ASN A 378 0.49 -25.45 2.59
N ILE A 379 0.46 -26.19 3.71
CA ILE A 379 0.74 -25.62 5.03
C ILE A 379 2.17 -25.05 5.13
N THR A 380 3.14 -25.67 4.46
CA THR A 380 4.52 -25.19 4.42
C THR A 380 4.62 -23.83 3.72
N VAL A 381 3.87 -23.64 2.64
CA VAL A 381 3.85 -22.37 1.92
C VAL A 381 3.10 -21.30 2.72
N VAL A 382 2.08 -21.66 3.50
CA VAL A 382 1.44 -20.74 4.45
C VAL A 382 2.45 -20.24 5.47
N PHE A 383 3.29 -21.13 6.05
CA PHE A 383 4.36 -20.71 6.96
C PHE A 383 5.35 -19.75 6.26
N VAL A 384 5.77 -20.06 5.04
CA VAL A 384 6.65 -19.16 4.29
C VAL A 384 6.00 -17.79 4.05
N ALA A 385 4.73 -17.76 3.62
CA ALA A 385 4.00 -16.51 3.40
C ALA A 385 3.87 -15.68 4.68
N VAL A 386 3.53 -16.31 5.80
CA VAL A 386 3.43 -15.66 7.11
C VAL A 386 4.79 -15.12 7.57
N ILE A 387 5.87 -15.88 7.36
CA ILE A 387 7.24 -15.42 7.66
C ILE A 387 7.61 -14.21 6.80
N LEU A 388 7.35 -14.26 5.48
CA LEU A 388 7.63 -13.14 4.59
C LEU A 388 6.84 -11.88 5.01
N MET A 389 5.57 -12.04 5.36
CA MET A 389 4.73 -10.93 5.82
C MET A 389 5.15 -10.40 7.20
N GLY A 390 5.58 -11.25 8.10
CA GLY A 390 5.99 -10.85 9.44
C GLY A 390 7.41 -10.28 9.53
N ALA A 391 8.33 -10.77 8.70
CA ALA A 391 9.72 -10.31 8.69
C ALA A 391 9.93 -9.04 7.86
N PHE A 392 9.10 -8.83 6.82
CA PHE A 392 9.27 -7.77 5.83
C PHE A 392 8.05 -6.85 5.72
N GLY A 393 7.09 -6.97 6.59
CA GLY A 393 5.89 -6.13 6.61
C GLY A 393 5.97 -5.02 7.67
N PRO A 394 4.93 -4.18 7.71
CA PRO A 394 4.77 -3.17 8.75
C PRO A 394 4.82 -3.79 10.14
N THR A 395 5.50 -3.12 11.07
CA THR A 395 5.69 -3.63 12.45
C THR A 395 4.39 -3.68 13.27
N ASP A 396 3.40 -2.91 12.86
CA ASP A 396 2.04 -2.86 13.41
C ASP A 396 1.09 -3.89 12.78
N SER A 397 1.51 -4.57 11.71
CA SER A 397 0.72 -5.64 11.11
C SER A 397 0.52 -6.82 12.07
N VAL A 398 -0.59 -7.55 11.89
CA VAL A 398 -0.90 -8.74 12.71
C VAL A 398 0.25 -9.75 12.68
N PHE A 399 0.84 -9.99 11.51
CA PHE A 399 1.94 -10.94 11.34
C PHE A 399 3.26 -10.37 11.88
N GLY A 400 3.52 -9.07 11.72
CA GLY A 400 4.65 -8.38 12.33
C GLY A 400 4.62 -8.46 13.85
N THR A 401 3.46 -8.20 14.45
CA THR A 401 3.27 -8.31 15.90
C THR A 401 3.43 -9.74 16.40
N LEU A 402 2.85 -10.72 15.70
CA LEU A 402 2.91 -12.15 16.08
C LEU A 402 4.34 -12.70 16.03
N LEU A 403 5.11 -12.31 15.01
CA LEU A 403 6.45 -12.82 14.76
C LEU A 403 7.56 -11.94 15.36
N LYS A 404 7.21 -10.81 15.96
CA LYS A 404 8.17 -9.89 16.61
C LYS A 404 9.16 -10.58 17.56
N PRO A 405 8.76 -11.57 18.40
CA PRO A 405 9.72 -12.26 19.26
C PRO A 405 10.79 -13.06 18.50
N VAL A 406 10.50 -13.47 17.27
CA VAL A 406 11.40 -14.29 16.45
C VAL A 406 12.27 -13.38 15.55
N PHE A 407 11.69 -12.31 15.02
CA PHE A 407 12.32 -11.46 14.01
C PHE A 407 12.72 -10.07 14.51
N PHE A 408 12.76 -9.86 15.84
CA PHE A 408 13.11 -8.57 16.43
C PHE A 408 14.46 -8.02 15.94
N MET A 409 15.38 -8.89 15.47
CA MET A 409 16.69 -8.50 14.99
C MET A 409 16.66 -7.89 13.57
N PHE A 410 15.63 -8.15 12.77
CA PHE A 410 15.59 -7.70 11.38
C PHE A 410 15.03 -6.29 11.22
N GLY A 411 14.20 -5.81 12.16
CA GLY A 411 13.53 -4.52 12.10
C GLY A 411 12.52 -4.45 10.94
N ALA A 412 11.81 -3.34 10.83
CA ALA A 412 10.97 -3.09 9.66
C ALA A 412 11.88 -2.95 8.42
N SER A 413 11.55 -3.67 7.40
CA SER A 413 12.24 -3.58 6.12
C SER A 413 11.48 -2.62 5.19
N THR A 414 12.20 -1.91 4.34
CA THR A 414 11.66 -1.10 3.22
C THR A 414 10.84 -1.90 2.21
N ALA A 415 10.51 -3.11 2.53
CA ALA A 415 10.12 -4.07 1.55
C ALA A 415 8.61 -4.35 1.57
N GLY A 416 7.81 -3.35 1.33
CA GLY A 416 6.47 -3.56 0.77
C GLY A 416 6.51 -4.55 -0.41
N THR A 417 7.61 -4.62 -1.14
CA THR A 417 7.86 -5.58 -2.23
C THR A 417 7.83 -7.04 -1.77
N ILE A 418 8.56 -7.43 -0.72
CA ILE A 418 8.58 -8.82 -0.22
C ILE A 418 7.29 -9.15 0.55
N TYR A 419 6.74 -8.19 1.27
CA TYR A 419 5.44 -8.32 1.91
C TYR A 419 4.34 -8.63 0.89
N SER A 420 4.37 -7.93 -0.26
CA SER A 420 3.46 -8.16 -1.38
C SER A 420 3.51 -9.61 -1.89
N LEU A 421 4.70 -10.19 -2.02
CA LEU A 421 4.88 -11.60 -2.36
C LEU A 421 4.20 -12.52 -1.32
N GLY A 422 4.46 -12.29 -0.03
CA GLY A 422 3.85 -13.07 1.06
C GLY A 422 2.32 -12.99 1.05
N TYR A 423 1.78 -11.78 0.88
CA TYR A 423 0.33 -11.55 0.83
C TYR A 423 -0.34 -12.29 -0.34
N THR A 424 0.20 -12.14 -1.55
CA THR A 424 -0.37 -12.79 -2.75
C THR A 424 -0.29 -14.30 -2.68
N LEU A 425 0.78 -14.87 -2.11
CA LEU A 425 0.89 -16.29 -1.84
C LEU A 425 -0.17 -16.76 -0.83
N LEU A 426 -0.31 -16.08 0.30
CA LEU A 426 -1.28 -16.44 1.33
C LEU A 426 -2.71 -16.42 0.81
N VAL A 427 -3.10 -15.31 0.15
CA VAL A 427 -4.41 -15.17 -0.49
C VAL A 427 -4.63 -16.24 -1.55
N GLY A 428 -3.62 -16.48 -2.41
CA GLY A 428 -3.69 -17.51 -3.45
C GLY A 428 -3.94 -18.90 -2.90
N ILE A 429 -3.31 -19.28 -1.77
CA ILE A 429 -3.54 -20.57 -1.10
C ILE A 429 -4.95 -20.64 -0.52
N ILE A 430 -5.43 -19.60 0.17
CA ILE A 430 -6.79 -19.58 0.72
C ILE A 430 -7.82 -19.77 -0.40
N LEU A 431 -7.65 -19.06 -1.49
CA LEU A 431 -8.54 -19.13 -2.65
C LEU A 431 -8.42 -20.45 -3.40
N ASN A 432 -7.25 -21.12 -3.38
CA ASN A 432 -7.09 -22.48 -3.88
C ASN A 432 -8.00 -23.48 -3.13
N PHE A 433 -8.11 -23.38 -1.80
CA PHE A 433 -9.06 -24.21 -1.06
C PHE A 433 -10.52 -23.91 -1.45
N VAL A 434 -10.86 -22.64 -1.67
CA VAL A 434 -12.22 -22.22 -2.04
C VAL A 434 -12.54 -22.69 -3.47
N PHE A 435 -11.75 -22.30 -4.44
CA PHE A 435 -12.02 -22.57 -5.85
C PHE A 435 -11.50 -23.94 -6.29
N GLY A 436 -10.25 -24.28 -5.96
CA GLY A 436 -9.59 -25.49 -6.41
C GLY A 436 -10.18 -26.76 -5.78
N ILE A 437 -10.64 -26.71 -4.54
CA ILE A 437 -11.22 -27.89 -3.87
C ILE A 437 -12.74 -27.78 -3.77
N PHE A 438 -13.28 -26.72 -3.16
CA PHE A 438 -14.70 -26.63 -2.87
C PHE A 438 -15.55 -26.41 -4.12
N CYS A 439 -15.26 -25.36 -4.93
CA CYS A 439 -16.00 -25.06 -6.15
C CYS A 439 -15.80 -26.13 -7.21
N SER A 440 -14.57 -26.64 -7.40
CA SER A 440 -14.28 -27.71 -8.37
C SER A 440 -15.03 -28.98 -8.03
N ARG A 441 -15.13 -29.37 -6.74
CA ARG A 441 -15.93 -30.48 -6.28
C ARG A 441 -17.41 -30.32 -6.62
N LEU A 442 -17.99 -29.18 -6.36
CA LEU A 442 -19.40 -28.91 -6.67
C LEU A 442 -19.66 -29.02 -8.18
N MET A 443 -18.80 -28.41 -8.99
CA MET A 443 -18.90 -28.44 -10.45
C MET A 443 -18.78 -29.85 -10.99
N LEU A 444 -17.74 -30.60 -10.59
CA LEU A 444 -17.51 -31.97 -11.07
C LEU A 444 -18.61 -32.92 -10.64
N ALA A 445 -19.07 -32.82 -9.39
CA ALA A 445 -20.20 -33.62 -8.88
C ALA A 445 -21.51 -33.30 -9.60
N SER A 446 -21.74 -32.07 -10.04
CA SER A 446 -22.88 -31.66 -10.84
C SER A 446 -22.81 -32.22 -12.27
N LEU A 447 -21.65 -32.10 -12.93
CA LEU A 447 -21.42 -32.59 -14.29
C LEU A 447 -21.58 -34.10 -14.39
N SER A 448 -21.17 -34.86 -13.37
CA SER A 448 -21.34 -36.33 -13.31
C SER A 448 -22.82 -36.79 -13.35
N LYS A 449 -23.80 -35.88 -13.16
CA LYS A 449 -25.24 -36.20 -13.24
C LYS A 449 -25.79 -36.18 -14.67
N PHE A 450 -25.05 -35.62 -15.63
CA PHE A 450 -25.48 -35.58 -17.03
C PHE A 450 -25.12 -36.92 -17.69
N LYS A 451 -26.10 -37.59 -18.33
CA LYS A 451 -25.91 -38.91 -18.97
C LYS A 451 -24.76 -38.92 -19.96
N PHE A 452 -24.61 -37.83 -20.75
CA PHE A 452 -23.55 -37.64 -21.75
C PHE A 452 -22.14 -37.59 -21.12
N LEU A 453 -21.98 -36.98 -19.94
CA LEU A 453 -20.72 -36.80 -19.24
C LEU A 453 -20.40 -37.88 -18.23
N ARG A 454 -21.22 -38.94 -18.13
CA ARG A 454 -21.07 -40.02 -17.16
C ARG A 454 -20.08 -41.10 -17.58
N ASN A 455 -19.40 -40.92 -18.70
CA ASN A 455 -18.44 -41.90 -19.22
C ASN A 455 -17.15 -41.86 -18.34
N ARG A 456 -16.77 -43.01 -17.78
CA ARG A 456 -15.59 -43.21 -16.92
C ARG A 456 -14.28 -42.73 -17.60
N LYS A 457 -14.18 -42.92 -18.93
CA LYS A 457 -13.02 -42.50 -19.71
C LYS A 457 -12.77 -40.96 -19.63
N LEU A 458 -13.83 -40.17 -19.46
CA LEU A 458 -13.71 -38.71 -19.32
C LEU A 458 -13.07 -38.32 -17.98
N TYR A 459 -13.03 -39.22 -17.00
CA TYR A 459 -12.43 -39.02 -15.69
C TYR A 459 -11.14 -39.83 -15.49
N GLY A 460 -10.56 -40.34 -16.58
CA GLY A 460 -9.29 -41.08 -16.54
C GLY A 460 -9.41 -42.59 -16.15
N GLY A 461 -10.62 -43.07 -15.91
CA GLY A 461 -10.83 -44.53 -15.61
C GLY A 461 -10.60 -45.43 -16.81
N ALA A 462 -10.00 -46.61 -16.58
CA ALA A 462 -9.84 -47.65 -17.60
C ALA A 462 -11.19 -48.19 -18.08
N LYS A 463 -11.23 -48.75 -19.31
CA LYS A 463 -12.36 -49.57 -19.75
C LYS A 463 -12.45 -50.80 -18.81
N ILE A 464 -13.58 -51.01 -18.21
CA ILE A 464 -13.87 -52.36 -17.66
C ILE A 464 -14.26 -53.16 -18.89
N ASP A 465 -13.36 -54.01 -19.37
CA ASP A 465 -13.71 -55.09 -20.26
C ASP A 465 -14.59 -56.04 -19.45
N GLY A 466 -15.91 -55.98 -19.69
CA GLY A 466 -16.90 -56.85 -19.13
C GLY A 466 -16.92 -58.19 -19.81
#